data_5efd55d13a60ef294dfe7b785adf5b07
#
_entry.id   5efd55d13a60ef294dfe7b785adf5b07
#
_cell.length_a   1.000
_cell.length_b   1.000
_cell.length_c   1.000
_cell.angle_alpha   90.00
_cell.angle_beta   90.00
_cell.angle_gamma   90.00
#
_symmetry.space_group_name_H-M   'P 1'
#
loop_
_entity.id
_entity.type
_entity.pdbx_description
1 polymer ?
#
loop_
_entity_poly.entity_id
_entity_poly.type
_entity_poly.pdbx_seq_one_letter_code
_entity_poly.pdbx_strand_id
1 'polypeptide(L)'
;MSSFGPTDHRKLAVEANNSTWEFLDREPGSLSAVDSEEMTRRAYAAAYHWSRAENATIVNEIRATWLIAKVWIHQSRGDLALPIAIRCIELCLANNVSDF
;
A
#
# COMPACT_ATOMS: atom_id res chain seq x y z
N MET A 1 -16.84 -6.33 -24.40
CA MET A 1 -16.09 -6.64 -23.19
C MET A 1 -15.63 -5.34 -22.54
N SER A 2 -15.99 -5.17 -21.29
CA SER A 2 -15.54 -3.99 -20.57
C SER A 2 -14.17 -4.25 -19.97
N SER A 3 -13.35 -3.24 -19.92
CA SER A 3 -12.07 -3.25 -19.23
C SER A 3 -12.10 -2.22 -18.12
N PHE A 4 -11.19 -2.35 -17.17
CA PHE A 4 -11.08 -1.35 -16.14
C PHE A 4 -10.56 -0.03 -16.71
N GLY A 5 -11.26 1.05 -16.39
CA GLY A 5 -10.80 2.39 -16.71
C GLY A 5 -10.15 3.02 -15.46
N PRO A 6 -9.65 4.26 -15.63
CA PRO A 6 -9.00 4.98 -14.52
C PRO A 6 -9.91 5.19 -13.30
N THR A 7 -11.21 5.38 -13.52
CA THR A 7 -12.20 5.51 -12.44
C THR A 7 -12.34 4.23 -11.64
N ASP A 8 -12.34 3.07 -12.34
CA ASP A 8 -12.43 1.77 -11.68
C ASP A 8 -11.19 1.49 -10.85
N HIS A 9 -10.01 1.82 -11.39
CA HIS A 9 -8.76 1.66 -10.65
C HIS A 9 -8.76 2.47 -9.37
N ARG A 10 -9.30 3.70 -9.39
CA ARG A 10 -9.36 4.52 -8.20
C ARG A 10 -10.24 3.89 -7.12
N LYS A 11 -11.41 3.39 -7.48
CA LYS A 11 -12.30 2.70 -6.54
C LYS A 11 -11.64 1.47 -5.93
N LEU A 12 -10.99 0.67 -6.77
CA LEU A 12 -10.31 -0.54 -6.32
C LEU A 12 -9.11 -0.23 -5.43
N ALA A 13 -8.39 0.86 -5.72
CA ALA A 13 -7.27 1.31 -4.88
C ALA A 13 -7.75 1.66 -3.48
N VAL A 14 -8.82 2.45 -3.38
CA VAL A 14 -9.40 2.85 -2.09
C VAL A 14 -9.87 1.62 -1.31
N GLU A 15 -10.58 0.72 -1.97
CA GLU A 15 -11.08 -0.51 -1.34
C GLU A 15 -9.93 -1.39 -0.83
N ALA A 16 -8.92 -1.61 -1.67
CA ALA A 16 -7.76 -2.43 -1.29
C ALA A 16 -6.99 -1.80 -0.14
N ASN A 17 -6.80 -0.49 -0.18
CA ASN A 17 -6.13 0.24 0.89
C ASN A 17 -6.89 0.08 2.22
N ASN A 18 -8.17 0.37 2.21
CA ASN A 18 -8.98 0.32 3.43
C ASN A 18 -9.07 -1.10 4.00
N SER A 19 -9.23 -2.10 3.15
CA SER A 19 -9.31 -3.48 3.60
C SER A 19 -7.99 -4.03 4.12
N THR A 20 -6.85 -3.48 3.70
CA THR A 20 -5.55 -3.84 4.27
C THR A 20 -5.47 -3.47 5.75
N TRP A 21 -6.04 -2.34 6.13
CA TRP A 21 -6.04 -1.88 7.52
C TRP A 21 -6.83 -2.78 8.46
N GLU A 22 -7.78 -3.57 7.96
CA GLU A 22 -8.48 -4.56 8.76
C GLU A 22 -7.52 -5.57 9.39
N PHE A 23 -6.42 -5.87 8.69
CA PHE A 23 -5.38 -6.76 9.20
C PHE A 23 -4.33 -6.00 9.99
N LEU A 24 -3.91 -4.84 9.52
CA LEU A 24 -2.89 -4.03 10.18
C LEU A 24 -3.31 -3.57 11.58
N ASP A 25 -4.61 -3.42 11.81
CA ASP A 25 -5.13 -3.01 13.11
C ASP A 25 -5.10 -4.13 14.14
N ARG A 26 -4.81 -5.37 13.73
CA ARG A 26 -4.65 -6.48 14.66
C ARG A 26 -3.22 -6.53 15.18
N GLU A 27 -3.03 -7.16 16.33
CA GLU A 27 -1.71 -7.30 16.92
C GLU A 27 -0.72 -7.96 15.98
N PRO A 28 0.50 -7.42 15.82
CA PRO A 28 1.55 -8.13 15.08
C PRO A 28 1.79 -9.52 15.67
N GLY A 29 1.88 -10.51 14.79
CA GLY A 29 2.07 -11.89 15.20
C GLY A 29 0.77 -12.65 15.50
N SER A 30 -0.38 -11.97 15.50
CA SER A 30 -1.69 -12.60 15.72
C SER A 30 -2.32 -13.18 14.45
N LEU A 31 -1.83 -12.77 13.29
CA LEU A 31 -2.40 -13.22 12.03
C LEU A 31 -1.91 -14.62 11.66
N SER A 32 -2.81 -15.41 11.08
CA SER A 32 -2.42 -16.67 10.45
C SER A 32 -1.57 -16.38 9.22
N ALA A 33 -0.88 -17.41 8.73
CA ALA A 33 -0.11 -17.29 7.49
C ALA A 33 -1.01 -16.88 6.31
N VAL A 34 -2.23 -17.43 6.25
CA VAL A 34 -3.20 -17.10 5.20
C VAL A 34 -3.63 -15.64 5.27
N ASP A 35 -3.91 -15.15 6.49
CA ASP A 35 -4.30 -13.75 6.67
C ASP A 35 -3.16 -12.78 6.36
N SER A 36 -1.94 -13.13 6.75
CA SER A 36 -0.76 -12.33 6.43
C SER A 36 -0.55 -12.23 4.92
N GLU A 37 -0.76 -13.34 4.23
CA GLU A 37 -0.65 -13.39 2.76
C GLU A 37 -1.73 -12.54 2.09
N GLU A 38 -2.95 -12.61 2.59
CA GLU A 38 -4.06 -11.81 2.07
C GLU A 38 -3.83 -10.30 2.32
N MET A 39 -3.37 -9.94 3.49
CA MET A 39 -2.99 -8.56 3.81
C MET A 39 -1.96 -8.03 2.82
N THR A 40 -0.95 -8.85 2.53
CA THR A 40 0.13 -8.49 1.60
C THR A 40 -0.40 -8.28 0.18
N ARG A 41 -1.28 -9.17 -0.29
CA ARG A 41 -1.92 -9.03 -1.60
C ARG A 41 -2.66 -7.71 -1.72
N ARG A 42 -3.44 -7.35 -0.70
CA ARG A 42 -4.25 -6.13 -0.72
C ARG A 42 -3.40 -4.88 -0.77
N ALA A 43 -2.29 -4.87 -0.04
CA ALA A 43 -1.37 -3.73 -0.06
C ALA A 43 -0.77 -3.53 -1.46
N TYR A 44 -0.32 -4.60 -2.11
CA TYR A 44 0.21 -4.52 -3.47
C TYR A 44 -0.86 -4.19 -4.49
N ALA A 45 -2.08 -4.71 -4.30
CA ALA A 45 -3.21 -4.36 -5.17
C ALA A 45 -3.52 -2.85 -5.09
N ALA A 46 -3.50 -2.29 -3.88
CA ALA A 46 -3.71 -0.85 -3.69
C ALA A 46 -2.67 -0.04 -4.49
N ALA A 47 -1.40 -0.40 -4.37
CA ALA A 47 -0.32 0.29 -5.09
C ALA A 47 -0.49 0.17 -6.60
N TYR A 48 -0.83 -1.02 -7.08
CA TYR A 48 -1.07 -1.26 -8.50
C TYR A 48 -2.20 -0.36 -9.03
N HIS A 49 -3.34 -0.37 -8.34
CA HIS A 49 -4.49 0.40 -8.78
C HIS A 49 -4.26 1.92 -8.68
N TRP A 50 -3.55 2.39 -7.63
CA TRP A 50 -3.20 3.80 -7.54
C TRP A 50 -2.32 4.24 -8.71
N SER A 51 -1.43 3.39 -9.19
CA SER A 51 -0.56 3.73 -10.32
C SER A 51 -1.35 3.96 -11.62
N ARG A 52 -2.60 3.55 -11.67
CA ARG A 52 -3.46 3.63 -12.85
C ARG A 52 -4.74 4.44 -12.60
N ALA A 53 -4.92 4.95 -11.40
CA ALA A 53 -6.14 5.64 -11.02
C ALA A 53 -6.21 7.06 -11.62
N GLU A 54 -7.43 7.50 -11.92
CA GLU A 54 -7.65 8.89 -12.30
C GLU A 54 -7.31 9.81 -11.13
N ASN A 55 -6.79 10.99 -11.45
CA ASN A 55 -6.48 12.03 -10.46
C ASN A 55 -5.62 11.57 -9.29
N ALA A 56 -4.85 10.51 -9.48
CA ALA A 56 -3.90 10.06 -8.47
C ALA A 56 -2.75 11.07 -8.39
N THR A 57 -2.33 11.37 -7.16
CA THR A 57 -1.26 12.32 -6.89
C THR A 57 -0.03 11.58 -6.36
N ILE A 58 1.09 12.32 -6.29
CA ILE A 58 2.30 11.74 -5.67
C ILE A 58 2.05 11.33 -4.22
N VAL A 59 1.15 12.00 -3.52
CA VAL A 59 0.79 11.64 -2.14
C VAL A 59 0.12 10.26 -2.09
N ASN A 60 -0.73 9.94 -3.06
CA ASN A 60 -1.33 8.61 -3.16
C ASN A 60 -0.27 7.53 -3.38
N GLU A 61 0.72 7.80 -4.22
CA GLU A 61 1.82 6.86 -4.46
C GLU A 61 2.67 6.67 -3.19
N ILE A 62 2.99 7.76 -2.51
CA ILE A 62 3.76 7.71 -1.26
C ILE A 62 3.03 6.89 -0.20
N ARG A 63 1.73 7.14 -0.02
CA ARG A 63 0.92 6.40 0.94
C ARG A 63 0.83 4.91 0.59
N ALA A 64 0.69 4.59 -0.68
CA ALA A 64 0.66 3.19 -1.12
C ALA A 64 1.99 2.48 -0.86
N THR A 65 3.11 3.16 -1.11
CA THR A 65 4.44 2.65 -0.82
C THR A 65 4.62 2.44 0.68
N TRP A 66 4.19 3.39 1.47
CA TRP A 66 4.24 3.31 2.94
C TRP A 66 3.43 2.12 3.46
N LEU A 67 2.24 1.90 2.91
CA LEU A 67 1.37 0.79 3.29
C LEU A 67 2.07 -0.56 3.09
N ILE A 68 2.77 -0.73 1.98
CA ILE A 68 3.52 -1.96 1.71
C ILE A 68 4.62 -2.16 2.76
N ALA A 69 5.37 -1.10 3.09
CA ALA A 69 6.39 -1.18 4.13
C ALA A 69 5.78 -1.60 5.47
N LYS A 70 4.63 -1.02 5.85
CA LYS A 70 3.94 -1.37 7.09
C LYS A 70 3.51 -2.83 7.12
N VAL A 71 3.04 -3.36 6.01
CA VAL A 71 2.63 -4.77 5.90
C VAL A 71 3.80 -5.71 6.16
N TRP A 72 4.98 -5.40 5.63
CA TRP A 72 6.17 -6.21 5.90
C TRP A 72 6.65 -6.08 7.34
N ILE A 73 6.57 -4.89 7.91
CA ILE A 73 6.90 -4.68 9.34
C ILE A 73 5.97 -5.50 10.23
N HIS A 74 4.69 -5.51 9.91
CA HIS A 74 3.68 -6.28 10.67
C HIS A 74 4.01 -7.78 10.68
N GLN A 75 4.68 -8.26 9.65
CA GLN A 75 5.11 -9.65 9.51
C GLN A 75 6.55 -9.87 10.02
N SER A 76 7.13 -8.90 10.69
CA SER A 76 8.52 -8.95 11.18
C SER A 76 9.55 -9.14 10.05
N ARG A 77 9.24 -8.63 8.87
CA ARG A 77 10.12 -8.70 7.71
C ARG A 77 10.74 -7.32 7.44
N GLY A 78 11.56 -6.87 8.37
CA GLY A 78 12.30 -5.62 8.23
C GLY A 78 13.23 -5.61 7.02
N ASP A 79 13.73 -6.78 6.62
CA ASP A 79 14.56 -6.95 5.44
C ASP A 79 13.84 -6.54 4.16
N LEU A 80 12.52 -6.86 4.07
CA LEU A 80 11.70 -6.49 2.91
C LEU A 80 11.13 -5.08 3.06
N ALA A 81 10.86 -4.65 4.28
CA ALA A 81 10.31 -3.32 4.54
C ALA A 81 11.32 -2.20 4.28
N LEU A 82 12.58 -2.42 4.62
CA LEU A 82 13.60 -1.36 4.60
C LEU A 82 13.79 -0.70 3.23
N PRO A 83 14.02 -1.44 2.13
CA PRO A 83 14.19 -0.80 0.83
C PRO A 83 12.94 -0.03 0.39
N ILE A 84 11.76 -0.50 0.78
CA ILE A 84 10.49 0.15 0.45
C ILE A 84 10.34 1.45 1.26
N ALA A 85 10.69 1.41 2.54
CA ALA A 85 10.67 2.60 3.40
C ALA A 85 11.66 3.66 2.90
N ILE A 86 12.83 3.24 2.46
CA ILE A 86 13.84 4.15 1.89
C ILE A 86 13.28 4.81 0.63
N ARG A 87 12.67 4.03 -0.25
CA ARG A 87 12.03 4.56 -1.45
C ARG A 87 10.96 5.57 -1.11
N CYS A 88 10.16 5.30 -0.08
CA CYS A 88 9.13 6.22 0.39
C CYS A 88 9.74 7.58 0.80
N ILE A 89 10.82 7.54 1.55
CA ILE A 89 11.54 8.75 1.96
C ILE A 89 12.08 9.51 0.75
N GLU A 90 12.67 8.80 -0.21
CA GLU A 90 13.20 9.41 -1.44
C GLU A 90 12.09 10.11 -2.23
N LEU A 91 10.91 9.50 -2.33
CA LEU A 91 9.76 10.11 -2.99
C LEU A 91 9.31 11.38 -2.26
N CYS A 92 9.29 11.34 -0.94
CA CYS A 92 8.93 12.52 -0.14
C CYS A 92 9.90 13.67 -0.39
N LEU A 93 11.20 13.39 -0.36
CA LEU A 93 12.23 14.40 -0.57
C LEU A 93 12.19 14.97 -2.00
N ALA A 94 12.03 14.11 -2.99
CA ALA A 94 12.00 14.53 -4.39
C ALA A 94 10.78 15.40 -4.73
N ASN A 95 9.71 15.30 -3.95
CA ASN A 95 8.44 15.97 -4.23
C ASN A 95 8.05 16.98 -3.14
N ASN A 96 8.94 17.27 -2.22
CA ASN A 96 8.71 18.21 -1.11
C ASN A 96 7.48 17.85 -0.28
N VAL A 97 7.29 16.56 -0.03
CA VAL A 97 6.22 16.06 0.82
C VAL A 97 6.82 15.73 2.18
N SER A 98 6.40 16.44 3.21
CA SER A 98 6.91 16.24 4.58
C SER A 98 5.87 15.62 5.50
N ASP A 99 4.62 15.58 5.06
CA ASP A 99 3.50 15.10 5.85
C ASP A 99 2.46 14.48 4.92
N PHE A 100 2.11 13.24 5.21
CA PHE A 100 1.11 12.51 4.42
C PHE A 100 0.23 11.62 5.34
#